data_151b1e7894031706185a428b37d1c5d0
#
_entry.id   151b1e7894031706185a428b37d1c5d0
#
_cell.length_a   1.000
_cell.length_b   1.000
_cell.length_c   1.000
_cell.angle_alpha   90.00
_cell.angle_beta   90.00
_cell.angle_gamma   90.00
#
_symmetry.space_group_name_H-M   'P 1'
#
loop_
_entity.id
_entity.type
_entity.pdbx_description
1 polymer ?
#
loop_
_entity_poly.entity_id
_entity_poly.type
_entity_poly.pdbx_seq_one_letter_code
_entity_poly.pdbx_strand_id
1 'polypeptide(L)'
;RSTRKLLGVQVFGPGSVDKMVDIAVMGLNMGAVLDDFENADFAYAPPFSTAIHPFVQAVYVLMNKLDGTIVSMTPAEYAAGKAEGYTVVDVAPEPSIRGAVYVNLGAVNGEIKGLGKEEKLLLVCAKGKRGYFLQNRLRHYGYTNTVVLEGATFFNDVKVKNNIEEAVSKEDETRVKALGFLKDKRTPDKFNGRVITRNGKITA
;
A
#
# COMPACT_ATOMS: atom_id res chain seq x y z
N ARG A 1 -18.59 9.44 12.23
CA ARG A 1 -17.22 9.69 12.75
C ARG A 1 -17.23 9.99 14.24
N SER A 2 -18.05 10.95 14.68
CA SER A 2 -18.06 11.46 16.06
C SER A 2 -18.32 10.38 17.14
N THR A 3 -19.15 9.40 16.86
CA THR A 3 -19.54 8.37 17.84
C THR A 3 -18.61 7.16 17.84
N ARG A 4 -17.78 6.98 16.85
CA ARG A 4 -16.94 5.78 16.60
C ARG A 4 -17.70 4.45 16.69
N LYS A 5 -19.04 4.48 16.60
CA LYS A 5 -19.89 3.30 16.72
C LYS A 5 -19.64 2.33 15.57
N LEU A 6 -19.52 1.04 15.89
CA LEU A 6 -19.48 -0.02 14.88
C LEU A 6 -20.83 -0.10 14.18
N LEU A 7 -20.85 -0.03 12.85
CA LEU A 7 -22.06 -0.03 12.03
C LEU A 7 -22.19 -1.27 11.16
N GLY A 8 -21.11 -2.00 10.95
CA GLY A 8 -21.07 -3.19 10.14
C GLY A 8 -19.65 -3.67 9.91
N VAL A 9 -19.53 -4.90 9.40
CA VAL A 9 -18.27 -5.51 9.02
C VAL A 9 -18.48 -6.38 7.79
N GLN A 10 -17.49 -6.42 6.94
CA GLN A 10 -17.35 -7.42 5.90
C GLN A 10 -15.98 -8.05 6.00
N VAL A 11 -15.91 -9.38 5.94
CA VAL A 11 -14.66 -10.11 6.02
C VAL A 11 -14.57 -11.06 4.83
N PHE A 12 -13.46 -10.98 4.13
CA PHE A 12 -13.15 -11.82 2.98
C PHE A 12 -11.71 -12.29 3.05
N GLY A 13 -11.47 -13.57 2.81
CA GLY A 13 -10.12 -14.13 2.76
C GLY A 13 -10.08 -15.60 3.19
N PRO A 14 -8.89 -16.20 3.17
CA PRO A 14 -8.67 -17.53 3.73
C PRO A 14 -8.64 -17.50 5.26
N GLY A 15 -8.98 -18.60 5.89
CA GLY A 15 -8.90 -18.77 7.34
C GLY A 15 -10.22 -18.52 8.06
N SER A 16 -10.14 -18.19 9.36
CA SER A 16 -11.30 -18.08 10.25
C SER A 16 -12.04 -16.75 10.11
N VAL A 17 -12.56 -16.46 8.91
CA VAL A 17 -13.33 -15.22 8.66
C VAL A 17 -14.65 -15.19 9.44
N ASP A 18 -15.24 -16.35 9.67
CA ASP A 18 -16.43 -16.57 10.51
C ASP A 18 -16.25 -16.00 11.91
N LYS A 19 -15.15 -16.31 12.57
CA LYS A 19 -14.84 -15.78 13.93
C LYS A 19 -14.74 -14.26 13.95
N MET A 20 -14.21 -13.63 12.92
CA MET A 20 -14.16 -12.18 12.84
C MET A 20 -15.56 -11.57 12.70
N VAL A 21 -16.44 -12.24 11.92
CA VAL A 21 -17.84 -11.82 11.80
C VAL A 21 -18.57 -11.99 13.13
N ASP A 22 -18.38 -13.10 13.84
CA ASP A 22 -19.00 -13.34 15.15
C ASP A 22 -18.62 -12.29 16.18
N ILE A 23 -17.34 -11.91 16.24
CA ILE A 23 -16.86 -10.81 17.09
C ILE A 23 -17.61 -9.50 16.76
N ALA A 24 -17.72 -9.19 15.48
CA ALA A 24 -18.41 -7.99 15.05
C ALA A 24 -19.91 -8.02 15.34
N VAL A 25 -20.57 -9.16 15.15
CA VAL A 25 -22.01 -9.36 15.47
C VAL A 25 -22.26 -9.09 16.96
N MET A 26 -21.42 -9.63 17.85
CA MET A 26 -21.52 -9.34 19.28
C MET A 26 -21.36 -7.86 19.57
N GLY A 27 -20.36 -7.22 18.99
CA GLY A 27 -20.17 -5.78 19.14
C GLY A 27 -21.34 -4.95 18.62
N LEU A 28 -21.90 -5.31 17.46
CA LEU A 28 -23.06 -4.63 16.90
C LEU A 28 -24.29 -4.74 17.82
N ASN A 29 -24.56 -5.94 18.36
CA ASN A 29 -25.67 -6.17 19.26
C ASN A 29 -25.54 -5.41 20.59
N MET A 30 -24.29 -5.24 21.07
CA MET A 30 -24.01 -4.49 22.28
C MET A 30 -23.89 -2.97 22.05
N GLY A 31 -23.96 -2.53 20.81
CA GLY A 31 -23.77 -1.11 20.46
C GLY A 31 -22.36 -0.60 20.64
N ALA A 32 -21.37 -1.49 20.54
CA ALA A 32 -19.96 -1.20 20.79
C ALA A 32 -19.41 -0.09 19.86
N VAL A 33 -18.45 0.65 20.40
CA VAL A 33 -17.61 1.60 19.67
C VAL A 33 -16.23 1.02 19.41
N LEU A 34 -15.45 1.65 18.55
CA LEU A 34 -14.11 1.15 18.19
C LEU A 34 -13.17 1.06 19.41
N ASP A 35 -13.32 1.99 20.32
CA ASP A 35 -12.51 2.05 21.55
C ASP A 35 -12.73 0.81 22.46
N ASP A 36 -13.89 0.17 22.39
CA ASP A 36 -14.18 -1.09 23.12
C ASP A 36 -13.35 -2.26 22.59
N PHE A 37 -12.95 -2.20 21.33
CA PHE A 37 -12.13 -3.23 20.69
C PHE A 37 -10.63 -2.94 20.71
N GLU A 38 -10.22 -1.69 20.92
CA GLU A 38 -8.82 -1.28 20.87
C GLU A 38 -7.96 -2.09 21.86
N ASN A 39 -8.50 -2.33 23.04
CA ASN A 39 -7.82 -3.04 24.11
C ASN A 39 -8.40 -4.44 24.37
N ALA A 40 -9.18 -4.98 23.43
CA ALA A 40 -9.75 -6.29 23.56
C ALA A 40 -8.67 -7.37 23.56
N ASP A 41 -8.60 -8.15 24.63
CA ASP A 41 -7.66 -9.26 24.79
C ASP A 41 -8.30 -10.56 24.31
N PHE A 42 -8.17 -10.81 23.02
CA PHE A 42 -8.67 -12.04 22.41
C PHE A 42 -7.73 -13.22 22.68
N ALA A 43 -8.31 -14.41 22.76
CA ALA A 43 -7.56 -15.64 22.98
C ALA A 43 -6.41 -15.78 21.96
N TYR A 44 -5.22 -15.97 22.50
CA TYR A 44 -4.00 -16.18 21.73
C TYR A 44 -3.47 -17.60 21.91
N ALA A 45 -3.37 -18.33 20.81
CA ALA A 45 -2.70 -19.63 20.74
C ALA A 45 -1.91 -19.68 19.43
N PRO A 46 -0.57 -19.74 19.46
CA PRO A 46 0.29 -19.59 18.29
C PRO A 46 -0.09 -20.41 17.05
N PRO A 47 -0.57 -21.68 17.17
CA PRO A 47 -1.00 -22.44 16.00
C PRO A 47 -2.29 -21.95 15.34
N PHE A 48 -3.10 -21.16 16.04
CA PHE A 48 -4.47 -20.81 15.62
C PHE A 48 -4.71 -19.32 15.43
N SER A 49 -3.92 -18.46 16.08
CA SER A 49 -4.11 -17.01 16.05
C SER A 49 -2.79 -16.25 16.16
N THR A 50 -2.78 -15.03 15.66
CA THR A 50 -1.68 -14.08 15.86
C THR A 50 -1.81 -13.38 17.22
N ALA A 51 -0.69 -12.87 17.76
CA ALA A 51 -0.66 -12.17 19.04
C ALA A 51 -1.63 -10.99 19.10
N ILE A 52 -1.76 -10.24 18.02
CA ILE A 52 -2.82 -9.24 17.86
C ILE A 52 -3.81 -9.78 16.84
N HIS A 53 -5.05 -9.96 17.27
CA HIS A 53 -6.11 -10.51 16.43
C HIS A 53 -6.34 -9.64 15.19
N PRO A 54 -6.55 -10.22 13.99
CA PRO A 54 -6.73 -9.44 12.77
C PRO A 54 -7.89 -8.44 12.82
N PHE A 55 -8.95 -8.76 13.55
CA PHE A 55 -10.07 -7.83 13.79
C PHE A 55 -9.59 -6.58 14.53
N VAL A 56 -8.80 -6.72 15.58
CA VAL A 56 -8.21 -5.59 16.33
C VAL A 56 -7.27 -4.78 15.46
N GLN A 57 -6.47 -5.44 14.61
CA GLN A 57 -5.63 -4.73 13.64
C GLN A 57 -6.47 -3.88 12.67
N ALA A 58 -7.61 -4.39 12.21
CA ALA A 58 -8.53 -3.62 11.36
C ALA A 58 -9.13 -2.41 12.12
N VAL A 59 -9.47 -2.59 13.40
CA VAL A 59 -9.91 -1.49 14.28
C VAL A 59 -8.82 -0.42 14.39
N TYR A 60 -7.56 -0.79 14.65
CA TYR A 60 -6.44 0.18 14.70
C TYR A 60 -6.28 0.96 13.40
N VAL A 61 -6.38 0.30 12.24
CA VAL A 61 -6.31 0.98 10.94
C VAL A 61 -7.46 1.97 10.79
N LEU A 62 -8.67 1.58 11.17
CA LEU A 62 -9.84 2.45 11.09
C LEU A 62 -9.72 3.65 12.05
N MET A 63 -9.26 3.44 13.27
CA MET A 63 -9.00 4.52 14.23
C MET A 63 -7.95 5.49 13.67
N ASN A 64 -6.84 5.00 13.16
CA ASN A 64 -5.82 5.81 12.51
C ASN A 64 -6.38 6.66 11.35
N LYS A 65 -7.33 6.12 10.57
CA LYS A 65 -8.03 6.89 9.53
C LYS A 65 -8.94 7.98 10.10
N LEU A 66 -9.66 7.68 11.17
CA LEU A 66 -10.57 8.63 11.80
C LEU A 66 -9.82 9.78 12.46
N ASP A 67 -8.68 9.50 13.07
CA ASP A 67 -7.82 10.45 13.78
C ASP A 67 -6.86 11.21 12.85
N GLY A 68 -6.83 10.85 11.56
CA GLY A 68 -5.98 11.49 10.57
C GLY A 68 -4.48 11.12 10.69
N THR A 69 -4.15 10.10 11.47
CA THR A 69 -2.77 9.58 11.57
C THR A 69 -2.35 8.79 10.34
N ILE A 70 -3.31 8.29 9.58
CA ILE A 70 -3.10 7.80 8.22
C ILE A 70 -3.93 8.61 7.22
N VAL A 71 -3.27 9.12 6.20
CA VAL A 71 -3.93 9.68 5.00
C VAL A 71 -3.81 8.65 3.90
N SER A 72 -4.92 8.17 3.39
CA SER A 72 -4.93 7.06 2.44
C SER A 72 -5.84 7.33 1.24
N MET A 73 -5.56 6.65 0.15
CA MET A 73 -6.36 6.58 -1.07
C MET A 73 -6.93 5.18 -1.19
N THR A 74 -8.24 5.08 -1.36
CA THR A 74 -8.91 3.77 -1.56
C THR A 74 -8.61 3.20 -2.95
N PRO A 75 -8.74 1.87 -3.16
CA PRO A 75 -8.62 1.26 -4.48
C PRO A 75 -9.57 1.86 -5.52
N ALA A 76 -10.80 2.20 -5.10
CA ALA A 76 -11.78 2.83 -6.00
C ALA A 76 -11.35 4.23 -6.43
N GLU A 77 -10.80 5.02 -5.54
CA GLU A 77 -10.25 6.35 -5.85
C GLU A 77 -9.03 6.26 -6.77
N TYR A 78 -8.17 5.27 -6.51
CA TYR A 78 -7.01 5.01 -7.36
C TYR A 78 -7.45 4.62 -8.78
N ALA A 79 -8.39 3.69 -8.91
CA ALA A 79 -8.95 3.26 -10.18
C ALA A 79 -9.66 4.41 -10.94
N ALA A 80 -10.25 5.36 -10.20
CA ALA A 80 -10.85 6.58 -10.76
C ALA A 80 -9.82 7.66 -11.17
N GLY A 81 -8.51 7.37 -11.09
CA GLY A 81 -7.45 8.27 -11.53
C GLY A 81 -7.04 9.35 -10.52
N LYS A 82 -7.49 9.30 -9.26
CA LYS A 82 -7.12 10.31 -8.25
C LYS A 82 -5.62 10.37 -7.95
N ALA A 83 -4.85 9.36 -8.36
CA ALA A 83 -3.40 9.35 -8.23
C ALA A 83 -2.66 10.15 -9.32
N GLU A 84 -3.37 10.73 -10.27
CA GLU A 84 -2.74 11.55 -11.30
C GLU A 84 -1.99 12.72 -10.69
N GLY A 85 -0.75 12.93 -11.14
CA GLY A 85 0.14 13.96 -10.59
C GLY A 85 0.82 13.58 -9.27
N TYR A 86 0.68 12.34 -8.80
CA TYR A 86 1.45 11.83 -7.67
C TYR A 86 2.72 11.13 -8.14
N THR A 87 3.83 11.39 -7.46
CA THR A 87 5.03 10.55 -7.57
C THR A 87 4.82 9.26 -6.79
N VAL A 88 4.93 8.14 -7.49
CA VAL A 88 4.80 6.81 -6.84
C VAL A 88 6.09 6.48 -6.13
N VAL A 89 5.99 6.22 -4.83
CA VAL A 89 7.10 5.83 -3.96
C VAL A 89 6.92 4.37 -3.56
N ASP A 90 7.82 3.52 -4.05
CA ASP A 90 7.88 2.10 -3.68
C ASP A 90 8.65 1.92 -2.37
N VAL A 91 7.98 1.41 -1.35
CA VAL A 91 8.56 1.16 -0.02
C VAL A 91 8.53 -0.32 0.35
N ALA A 92 8.47 -1.19 -0.63
CA ALA A 92 8.64 -2.64 -0.45
C ALA A 92 10.03 -2.98 0.14
N PRO A 93 10.24 -4.20 0.66
CA PRO A 93 11.57 -4.62 1.13
C PRO A 93 12.65 -4.48 0.05
N GLU A 94 12.30 -4.75 -1.20
CA GLU A 94 13.11 -4.57 -2.39
C GLU A 94 12.29 -3.82 -3.46
N PRO A 95 12.92 -3.16 -4.44
CA PRO A 95 12.21 -2.48 -5.53
C PRO A 95 11.25 -3.42 -6.25
N SER A 96 9.98 -3.06 -6.31
CA SER A 96 8.90 -3.92 -6.84
C SER A 96 8.06 -3.26 -7.93
N ILE A 97 8.12 -1.93 -8.05
CA ILE A 97 7.30 -1.16 -9.00
C ILE A 97 8.22 -0.46 -10.00
N ARG A 98 8.11 -0.84 -11.26
CA ARG A 98 8.91 -0.24 -12.33
C ARG A 98 8.60 1.24 -12.48
N GLY A 99 9.64 2.07 -12.51
CA GLY A 99 9.52 3.53 -12.68
C GLY A 99 9.17 4.30 -11.41
N ALA A 100 8.86 3.63 -10.30
CA ALA A 100 8.65 4.28 -9.02
C ALA A 100 9.97 4.69 -8.36
N VAL A 101 9.91 5.70 -7.51
CA VAL A 101 11.03 6.06 -6.64
C VAL A 101 11.11 5.05 -5.50
N TYR A 102 12.18 4.27 -5.45
CA TYR A 102 12.36 3.31 -4.37
C TYR A 102 12.91 3.97 -3.11
N VAL A 103 12.28 3.66 -1.98
CA VAL A 103 12.70 4.14 -0.66
C VAL A 103 12.86 2.96 0.30
N ASN A 104 14.08 2.71 0.74
CA ASN A 104 14.32 1.77 1.83
C ASN A 104 13.85 2.36 3.15
N LEU A 105 12.76 1.82 3.68
CA LEU A 105 12.17 2.29 4.95
C LEU A 105 13.19 2.32 6.10
N GLY A 106 14.09 1.35 6.18
CA GLY A 106 15.10 1.26 7.25
C GLY A 106 16.13 2.39 7.21
N ALA A 107 16.39 2.95 6.02
CA ALA A 107 17.39 3.98 5.81
C ALA A 107 16.85 5.42 5.96
N VAL A 108 15.54 5.60 6.13
CA VAL A 108 14.96 6.95 6.26
C VAL A 108 15.28 7.53 7.63
N ASN A 109 16.15 8.51 7.65
CA ASN A 109 16.62 9.23 8.85
C ASN A 109 16.69 10.75 8.65
N GLY A 110 16.01 11.26 7.62
CA GLY A 110 16.01 12.67 7.23
C GLY A 110 15.23 12.89 5.94
N GLU A 111 15.60 13.94 5.24
CA GLU A 111 15.05 14.22 3.92
C GLU A 111 15.50 13.18 2.91
N ILE A 112 14.59 12.83 1.99
CA ILE A 112 14.89 11.88 0.93
C ILE A 112 15.35 12.66 -0.29
N LYS A 113 16.56 12.40 -0.74
CA LYS A 113 17.12 13.04 -1.92
C LYS A 113 16.25 12.78 -3.15
N GLY A 114 15.84 13.85 -3.83
CA GLY A 114 15.02 13.75 -5.04
C GLY A 114 13.50 13.70 -4.80
N LEU A 115 13.04 13.82 -3.54
CA LEU A 115 11.63 13.96 -3.21
C LEU A 115 11.39 15.29 -2.49
N GLY A 116 10.57 16.15 -3.07
CA GLY A 116 10.19 17.43 -2.46
C GLY A 116 9.20 17.25 -1.30
N LYS A 117 9.33 18.08 -0.25
CA LYS A 117 8.43 18.01 0.92
C LYS A 117 6.98 18.33 0.60
N GLU A 118 6.76 19.22 -0.36
CA GLU A 118 5.43 19.62 -0.85
C GLU A 118 4.94 18.77 -2.02
N GLU A 119 5.76 17.84 -2.51
CA GLU A 119 5.43 16.97 -3.61
C GLU A 119 4.34 15.97 -3.20
N LYS A 120 3.41 15.70 -4.10
CA LYS A 120 2.36 14.70 -3.89
C LYS A 120 2.96 13.31 -4.02
N LEU A 121 3.07 12.59 -2.92
CA LEU A 121 3.68 11.27 -2.85
C LEU A 121 2.63 10.18 -2.60
N LEU A 122 2.54 9.21 -3.51
CA LEU A 122 1.73 8.00 -3.32
C LEU A 122 2.64 6.87 -2.80
N LEU A 123 2.46 6.51 -1.54
CA LEU A 123 3.29 5.50 -0.87
C LEU A 123 2.70 4.11 -1.08
N VAL A 124 3.48 3.24 -1.70
CA VAL A 124 3.04 1.91 -2.09
C VAL A 124 4.01 0.85 -1.59
N CYS A 125 3.48 -0.25 -1.09
CA CYS A 125 4.23 -1.48 -0.82
C CYS A 125 3.37 -2.69 -1.24
N ALA A 126 3.57 -3.88 -0.68
CA ALA A 126 2.72 -5.02 -1.01
C ALA A 126 1.30 -4.93 -0.41
N LYS A 127 1.15 -4.49 0.86
CA LYS A 127 -0.11 -4.55 1.63
C LYS A 127 -0.51 -3.26 2.34
N GLY A 128 0.26 -2.17 2.21
CA GLY A 128 -0.02 -0.86 2.82
C GLY A 128 0.73 -0.57 4.13
N LYS A 129 1.09 -1.57 4.95
CA LYS A 129 1.72 -1.38 6.27
C LYS A 129 3.02 -0.56 6.20
N ARG A 130 3.93 -0.88 5.27
CA ARG A 130 5.19 -0.15 5.12
C ARG A 130 4.97 1.27 4.59
N GLY A 131 3.94 1.46 3.74
CA GLY A 131 3.52 2.79 3.29
C GLY A 131 3.10 3.68 4.47
N TYR A 132 2.32 3.13 5.40
CA TYR A 132 1.93 3.83 6.62
C TYR A 132 3.14 4.19 7.50
N PHE A 133 4.08 3.28 7.68
CA PHE A 133 5.30 3.57 8.44
C PHE A 133 6.15 4.65 7.77
N LEU A 134 6.27 4.62 6.45
CA LEU A 134 6.97 5.67 5.72
C LEU A 134 6.24 7.00 5.86
N GLN A 135 4.91 7.03 5.72
CA GLN A 135 4.11 8.25 5.88
C GLN A 135 4.39 8.95 7.22
N ASN A 136 4.42 8.19 8.32
CA ASN A 136 4.70 8.76 9.64
C ASN A 136 6.13 9.30 9.76
N ARG A 137 7.12 8.60 9.19
CA ARG A 137 8.51 9.11 9.15
C ARG A 137 8.61 10.38 8.32
N LEU A 138 8.01 10.39 7.12
CA LEU A 138 8.03 11.56 6.25
C LEU A 138 7.35 12.76 6.89
N ARG A 139 6.23 12.55 7.56
CA ARG A 139 5.54 13.61 8.32
C ARG A 139 6.46 14.22 9.39
N HIS A 140 7.22 13.39 10.10
CA HIS A 140 8.21 13.86 11.08
C HIS A 140 9.28 14.75 10.44
N TYR A 141 9.64 14.49 9.20
CA TYR A 141 10.62 15.29 8.44
C TYR A 141 10.00 16.42 7.60
N GLY A 142 8.71 16.72 7.81
CA GLY A 142 8.03 17.87 7.22
C GLY A 142 7.44 17.65 5.84
N TYR A 143 7.24 16.39 5.40
CA TYR A 143 6.51 16.10 4.19
C TYR A 143 5.00 16.19 4.45
N THR A 144 4.28 17.03 3.71
CA THR A 144 2.88 17.35 3.97
C THR A 144 1.91 16.61 3.06
N ASN A 145 2.32 16.25 1.85
CA ASN A 145 1.45 15.72 0.80
C ASN A 145 1.69 14.22 0.52
N THR A 146 1.62 13.40 1.57
CA THR A 146 1.81 11.96 1.46
C THR A 146 0.51 11.20 1.60
N VAL A 147 0.27 10.21 0.74
CA VAL A 147 -0.93 9.37 0.74
C VAL A 147 -0.53 7.91 0.62
N VAL A 148 -1.11 7.04 1.43
CA VAL A 148 -0.89 5.58 1.37
C VAL A 148 -1.95 4.94 0.48
N LEU A 149 -1.55 4.12 -0.49
CA LEU A 149 -2.50 3.35 -1.29
C LEU A 149 -3.02 2.15 -0.49
N GLU A 150 -4.32 2.12 -0.22
CA GLU A 150 -4.97 1.01 0.46
C GLU A 150 -4.93 -0.25 -0.40
N GLY A 151 -4.63 -1.39 0.24
CA GLY A 151 -4.43 -2.66 -0.45
C GLY A 151 -3.18 -2.73 -1.31
N ALA A 152 -2.51 -1.58 -1.53
CA ALA A 152 -1.22 -1.46 -2.21
C ALA A 152 -1.16 -2.30 -3.51
N THR A 153 -0.06 -3.00 -3.82
CA THR A 153 0.03 -3.84 -5.03
C THR A 153 -0.76 -5.14 -4.92
N PHE A 154 -1.26 -5.50 -3.72
CA PHE A 154 -2.08 -6.71 -3.55
C PHE A 154 -3.47 -6.54 -4.19
N PHE A 155 -4.05 -5.34 -4.14
CA PHE A 155 -5.38 -5.05 -4.71
C PHE A 155 -5.34 -4.16 -5.94
N ASN A 156 -4.23 -3.45 -6.20
CA ASN A 156 -4.17 -2.48 -7.27
C ASN A 156 -3.06 -2.83 -8.27
N ASP A 157 -3.35 -2.71 -9.56
CA ASP A 157 -2.34 -2.75 -10.62
C ASP A 157 -1.66 -1.37 -10.68
N VAL A 158 -0.56 -1.24 -9.94
CA VAL A 158 0.16 0.04 -9.83
C VAL A 158 1.12 0.20 -10.99
N LYS A 159 0.82 1.16 -11.86
CA LYS A 159 1.64 1.53 -13.02
C LYS A 159 2.11 2.96 -12.86
N VAL A 160 3.39 3.18 -13.11
CA VAL A 160 3.96 4.52 -13.25
C VAL A 160 3.95 4.87 -14.73
N LYS A 161 3.22 5.92 -15.10
CA LYS A 161 3.30 6.48 -16.45
C LYS A 161 4.70 7.08 -16.60
N ASN A 162 5.55 6.42 -17.36
CA ASN A 162 6.84 7.00 -17.71
C ASN A 162 6.60 8.02 -18.81
N ASN A 163 6.94 9.28 -18.57
CA ASN A 163 6.94 10.32 -19.59
C ASN A 163 7.76 9.91 -20.84
N ILE A 164 8.64 8.93 -20.69
CA ILE A 164 9.43 8.33 -21.77
C ILE A 164 8.56 7.47 -22.69
N GLU A 165 7.59 6.70 -22.16
CA GLU A 165 6.69 5.89 -22.99
C GLU A 165 5.70 6.79 -23.79
N GLU A 166 5.27 7.90 -23.20
CA GLU A 166 4.47 8.90 -23.91
C GLU A 166 5.29 9.66 -24.97
N ALA A 167 6.55 9.96 -24.69
CA ALA A 167 7.45 10.56 -25.68
C ALA A 167 7.77 9.60 -26.83
N VAL A 168 7.93 8.30 -26.53
CA VAL A 168 8.15 7.24 -27.52
C VAL A 168 6.96 7.04 -28.43
N SER A 169 5.75 7.15 -27.91
CA SER A 169 4.52 7.04 -28.71
C SER A 169 4.29 8.25 -29.62
N LYS A 170 4.99 9.36 -29.38
CA LYS A 170 4.81 10.63 -30.09
C LYS A 170 5.98 11.06 -30.96
N GLU A 171 7.20 10.67 -30.67
CA GLU A 171 8.40 11.10 -31.41
C GLU A 171 9.51 10.04 -31.39
N ASP A 172 9.72 9.42 -32.53
CA ASP A 172 10.96 8.76 -32.97
C ASP A 172 11.51 7.60 -32.09
N GLU A 173 10.97 6.40 -32.33
CA GLU A 173 11.53 5.13 -31.80
C GLU A 173 13.06 5.01 -31.93
N THR A 174 13.65 5.64 -32.92
CA THR A 174 15.09 5.58 -33.21
C THR A 174 15.89 6.33 -32.12
N ARG A 175 15.38 7.49 -31.67
CA ARG A 175 16.03 8.32 -30.68
C ARG A 175 15.99 7.70 -29.29
N VAL A 176 14.89 7.02 -28.98
CA VAL A 176 14.72 6.33 -27.69
C VAL A 176 15.53 5.05 -27.64
N LYS A 177 15.68 4.33 -28.74
CA LYS A 177 16.61 3.19 -28.86
C LYS A 177 18.06 3.63 -28.64
N ALA A 178 18.45 4.81 -29.14
CA ALA A 178 19.77 5.38 -28.92
C ALA A 178 20.06 5.74 -27.44
N LEU A 179 19.03 6.03 -26.66
CA LEU A 179 19.14 6.32 -25.22
C LEU A 179 19.18 5.07 -24.33
N GLY A 180 19.07 3.86 -24.92
CA GLY A 180 19.21 2.59 -24.20
C GLY A 180 18.03 2.24 -23.27
N PHE A 181 16.94 3.01 -23.33
CA PHE A 181 15.77 2.81 -22.46
C PHE A 181 14.74 1.81 -23.01
N LEU A 182 14.79 1.50 -24.31
CA LEU A 182 13.88 0.55 -24.93
C LEU A 182 14.53 -0.84 -25.03
N LYS A 183 13.95 -1.76 -24.29
CA LYS A 183 14.20 -3.21 -24.43
C LYS A 183 15.67 -3.61 -24.36
N ASP A 184 16.36 -3.24 -23.32
CA ASP A 184 17.50 -4.04 -22.92
C ASP A 184 16.97 -5.41 -22.51
N LYS A 185 17.15 -6.40 -23.39
CA LYS A 185 16.83 -7.81 -23.12
C LYS A 185 17.56 -8.36 -21.88
N ARG A 186 18.45 -7.56 -21.29
CA ARG A 186 19.21 -7.86 -20.08
C ARG A 186 18.57 -7.33 -18.80
N THR A 187 17.50 -6.53 -18.88
CA THR A 187 16.63 -6.29 -17.74
C THR A 187 15.59 -7.39 -17.71
N PRO A 188 15.83 -8.48 -16.98
CA PRO A 188 14.83 -9.52 -16.87
C PRO A 188 13.64 -8.91 -16.14
N ASP A 189 12.48 -9.48 -16.34
CA ASP A 189 11.20 -9.14 -15.71
C ASP A 189 11.22 -9.17 -14.17
N LYS A 190 12.37 -9.03 -13.54
CA LYS A 190 12.56 -8.95 -12.08
C LYS A 190 11.67 -7.89 -11.42
N PHE A 191 11.31 -6.86 -12.19
CA PHE A 191 10.46 -5.78 -11.69
C PHE A 191 8.97 -6.01 -11.93
N ASN A 192 8.59 -7.03 -12.69
CA ASN A 192 7.18 -7.33 -12.98
C ASN A 192 6.55 -8.35 -12.02
N GLY A 193 7.28 -8.75 -10.98
CA GLY A 193 6.79 -9.75 -10.02
C GLY A 193 6.58 -11.15 -10.61
N ARG A 194 7.05 -11.40 -11.82
CA ARG A 194 6.89 -12.69 -12.50
C ARG A 194 8.07 -13.59 -12.21
N VAL A 195 7.78 -14.79 -11.80
CA VAL A 195 8.78 -15.83 -11.54
C VAL A 195 8.88 -16.74 -12.76
N ILE A 196 10.09 -17.00 -13.20
CA ILE A 196 10.34 -18.00 -14.23
C ILE A 196 10.21 -19.38 -13.60
N THR A 197 9.25 -20.16 -14.07
CA THR A 197 9.08 -21.54 -13.62
C THR A 197 10.09 -22.45 -14.31
N ARG A 198 10.21 -23.67 -13.76
CA ARG A 198 10.81 -24.78 -14.50
C ARG A 198 10.15 -24.86 -15.87
N ASN A 199 10.89 -25.17 -16.89
CA ASN A 199 10.51 -25.15 -18.30
C ASN A 199 10.53 -23.77 -18.97
N GLY A 200 11.16 -22.77 -18.35
CA GLY A 200 11.31 -21.43 -18.95
C GLY A 200 10.01 -20.65 -19.11
N LYS A 201 8.91 -21.12 -18.52
CA LYS A 201 7.64 -20.39 -18.53
C LYS A 201 7.61 -19.36 -17.41
N ILE A 202 7.13 -18.17 -17.73
CA ILE A 202 6.89 -17.12 -16.74
C ILE A 202 5.58 -17.43 -16.07
N THR A 203 5.57 -17.44 -14.75
CA THR A 203 4.37 -17.46 -13.93
C THR A 203 4.23 -16.13 -13.22
N ALA A 204 3.02 -15.65 -13.15
CA ALA A 204 2.69 -14.45 -12.40
C ALA A 204 2.80 -14.70 -10.88
#